data_269f4efcce091d72123e4c16ff295509
#
_entry.id   269f4efcce091d72123e4c16ff295509
#
_cell.length_a   1.000
_cell.length_b   1.000
_cell.length_c   1.000
_cell.angle_alpha   90.00
_cell.angle_beta   90.00
_cell.angle_gamma   90.00
#
_symmetry.space_group_name_H-M   'P 1'
#
loop_
_entity.id
_entity.type
_entity.pdbx_description
1 polymer ?
#
loop_
_entity_poly.entity_id
_entity_poly.type
_entity_poly.pdbx_seq_one_letter_code
_entity_poly.pdbx_strand_id
1 'polypeptide(L)'
;MSVLVREEQPTVRPGQKQWVFLFDELDKVEVACNAKSWDDIRAFLGGKGANLFEMTRLGLPVPPGFTISTEACNAYLENNHEFPPGLWEQEVAAMHAIEKKTGKVFGDPGNPLFVSCRSGAKFSMPGMMDTVLNIGLNDETAEGLIRLTGDPRFVYDSYRRLIQMFGSVVMGVADEPFEEVIAEQKRKVGVKNDVDLSAEDWMYIVERFKALVKAYKGMDFPQDPYKQLEMATRAVFNSWFGKRAVDYRNATGIPHNLGTAVNIVTMVFGNMGNDSATGVAFTRNPVDGTKELYGDYLINAQGEDVVAGIRNTLPIARLKVDMPEVFEQFVEICNKLERHFKDMQDVEFTIERGKLWLLQTRSGKRTARAAIKIAVDMANEGLITRQEAIMRVTPEQVDQLLHPQFSPEAKRKARSEGRLIVPKAVNASPGAAVGMAVFDADTAEEWGKAGKPVIMVRPETKPDDVHGMIAAKGILTSRGGATSHAAVVARQFGTPAVCGAEELQIDVDHRMMYVIVNDQKIEIREGDWLSLDGGTGEVYLGQLPTQEPDFENEVELNTLLKWADEIRKLGVWANADYPKDAERA
;
A
#
# COMPACT_ATOMS: atom_id res chain seq x y z
N MET A 1 34.50 -27.11 -25.04
CA MET A 1 33.48 -26.45 -24.21
C MET A 1 32.16 -26.48 -24.98
N SER A 2 31.32 -27.49 -24.72
CA SER A 2 30.02 -27.62 -25.39
C SER A 2 29.03 -26.75 -24.66
N VAL A 3 28.56 -25.70 -25.34
CA VAL A 3 27.37 -24.95 -24.92
C VAL A 3 26.21 -25.94 -25.08
N LEU A 4 25.72 -26.45 -23.94
CA LEU A 4 24.46 -27.17 -23.90
C LEU A 4 23.36 -26.17 -24.26
N VAL A 5 22.95 -26.17 -25.51
CA VAL A 5 21.71 -25.58 -25.96
C VAL A 5 20.60 -26.37 -25.24
N ARG A 6 20.06 -25.81 -24.15
CA ARG A 6 18.82 -26.32 -23.57
C ARG A 6 17.73 -26.11 -24.59
N GLU A 7 17.23 -27.22 -25.17
CA GLU A 7 16.05 -27.18 -26.04
C GLU A 7 14.88 -26.51 -25.32
N GLU A 8 14.19 -25.64 -26.03
CA GLU A 8 12.97 -25.00 -25.54
C GLU A 8 11.90 -26.07 -25.27
N GLN A 9 11.75 -26.48 -24.02
CA GLN A 9 10.58 -27.25 -23.65
C GLN A 9 9.38 -26.29 -23.67
N PRO A 10 8.26 -26.69 -24.31
CA PRO A 10 7.05 -25.87 -24.30
C PRO A 10 6.62 -25.65 -22.84
N THR A 11 6.32 -24.41 -22.49
CA THR A 11 5.91 -23.98 -21.14
C THR A 11 4.65 -24.72 -20.64
N VAL A 12 3.85 -25.26 -21.57
CA VAL A 12 2.66 -26.06 -21.28
C VAL A 12 2.63 -27.28 -22.20
N ARG A 13 2.49 -28.49 -21.63
CA ARG A 13 2.33 -29.71 -22.41
C ARG A 13 0.96 -29.73 -23.08
N PRO A 14 0.82 -30.36 -24.29
CA PRO A 14 -0.47 -30.51 -24.94
C PRO A 14 -1.51 -31.16 -24.01
N GLY A 15 -2.66 -30.50 -23.84
CA GLY A 15 -3.74 -30.97 -22.94
C GLY A 15 -3.58 -30.59 -21.47
N GLN A 16 -2.51 -29.92 -21.08
CA GLN A 16 -2.30 -29.44 -19.71
C GLN A 16 -2.87 -28.03 -19.54
N LYS A 17 -3.52 -27.75 -18.39
CA LYS A 17 -4.00 -26.42 -18.07
C LYS A 17 -2.82 -25.46 -17.85
N GLN A 18 -2.90 -24.25 -18.42
CA GLN A 18 -1.94 -23.19 -18.16
C GLN A 18 -2.32 -22.43 -16.91
N TRP A 19 -1.39 -22.34 -15.97
CA TRP A 19 -1.54 -21.63 -14.69
C TRP A 19 -0.70 -20.35 -14.62
N VAL A 20 0.39 -20.28 -15.40
CA VAL A 20 1.42 -19.25 -15.33
C VAL A 20 1.51 -18.50 -16.65
N PHE A 21 1.54 -17.16 -16.59
CA PHE A 21 1.52 -16.28 -17.77
C PHE A 21 2.57 -15.18 -17.60
N LEU A 22 3.44 -15.00 -18.61
CA LEU A 22 4.39 -13.89 -18.65
C LEU A 22 3.65 -12.56 -18.90
N PHE A 23 4.19 -11.42 -18.43
CA PHE A 23 3.53 -10.12 -18.56
C PHE A 23 3.26 -9.68 -20.01
N ASP A 24 3.95 -10.21 -20.98
CA ASP A 24 3.73 -9.98 -22.41
C ASP A 24 2.80 -11.02 -23.09
N GLU A 25 2.14 -11.87 -22.32
CA GLU A 25 1.24 -12.92 -22.81
C GLU A 25 -0.26 -12.61 -22.54
N LEU A 26 -0.66 -11.34 -22.65
CA LEU A 26 -2.05 -10.94 -22.37
C LEU A 26 -3.07 -11.63 -23.30
N ASP A 27 -2.70 -11.85 -24.54
CA ASP A 27 -3.50 -12.59 -25.52
C ASP A 27 -3.79 -14.04 -25.09
N LYS A 28 -2.81 -14.69 -24.49
CA LYS A 28 -3.00 -16.05 -23.93
C LYS A 28 -3.92 -16.03 -22.70
N VAL A 29 -3.84 -14.98 -21.89
CA VAL A 29 -4.73 -14.80 -20.73
C VAL A 29 -6.17 -14.62 -21.20
N GLU A 30 -6.42 -13.76 -22.21
CA GLU A 30 -7.75 -13.52 -22.78
C GLU A 30 -8.40 -14.82 -23.25
N VAL A 31 -7.63 -15.70 -23.88
CA VAL A 31 -8.09 -17.03 -24.31
C VAL A 31 -8.33 -17.95 -23.11
N ALA A 32 -7.40 -18.00 -22.16
CA ALA A 32 -7.44 -18.93 -21.02
C ALA A 32 -8.66 -18.68 -20.12
N CYS A 33 -9.01 -17.42 -19.85
CA CYS A 33 -10.17 -17.06 -19.03
C CYS A 33 -11.45 -16.77 -19.85
N ASN A 34 -11.42 -16.95 -21.19
CA ASN A 34 -12.52 -16.61 -22.08
C ASN A 34 -13.05 -15.18 -21.83
N ALA A 35 -12.12 -14.24 -21.74
CA ALA A 35 -12.39 -12.87 -21.33
C ALA A 35 -13.37 -12.17 -22.28
N LYS A 36 -14.43 -11.60 -21.71
CA LYS A 36 -15.39 -10.73 -22.41
C LYS A 36 -15.25 -9.27 -21.97
N SER A 37 -14.54 -9.05 -20.90
CA SER A 37 -14.33 -7.74 -20.30
C SER A 37 -12.99 -7.67 -19.57
N TRP A 38 -12.53 -6.45 -19.29
CA TRP A 38 -11.36 -6.24 -18.45
C TRP A 38 -11.55 -6.80 -17.03
N ASP A 39 -12.78 -6.85 -16.55
CA ASP A 39 -13.11 -7.39 -15.24
C ASP A 39 -12.86 -8.91 -15.13
N ASP A 40 -13.02 -9.65 -16.24
CA ASP A 40 -12.68 -11.07 -16.32
C ASP A 40 -11.16 -11.29 -16.21
N ILE A 41 -10.37 -10.45 -16.88
CA ILE A 41 -8.91 -10.47 -16.79
C ILE A 41 -8.46 -10.15 -15.35
N ARG A 42 -9.07 -9.14 -14.71
CA ARG A 42 -8.81 -8.83 -13.30
C ARG A 42 -9.21 -9.95 -12.34
N ALA A 43 -10.26 -10.68 -12.64
CA ALA A 43 -10.66 -11.83 -11.85
C ALA A 43 -9.64 -12.97 -11.94
N PHE A 44 -9.03 -13.15 -13.11
CA PHE A 44 -8.09 -14.23 -13.41
C PHE A 44 -6.64 -13.93 -12.97
N LEU A 45 -6.15 -12.72 -13.24
CA LEU A 45 -4.78 -12.29 -12.90
C LEU A 45 -4.68 -11.54 -11.56
N GLY A 46 -5.82 -11.24 -10.92
CA GLY A 46 -5.87 -10.23 -9.88
C GLY A 46 -5.70 -8.81 -10.42
N GLY A 47 -6.09 -7.82 -9.65
CA GLY A 47 -5.98 -6.41 -10.07
C GLY A 47 -4.54 -5.96 -10.31
N LYS A 48 -3.59 -6.41 -9.47
CA LYS A 48 -2.16 -6.10 -9.61
C LYS A 48 -1.57 -6.75 -10.86
N GLY A 49 -1.84 -8.04 -11.07
CA GLY A 49 -1.37 -8.77 -12.25
C GLY A 49 -1.91 -8.16 -13.54
N ALA A 50 -3.22 -7.98 -13.65
CA ALA A 50 -3.86 -7.38 -14.82
C ALA A 50 -3.21 -6.04 -15.22
N ASN A 51 -2.95 -5.19 -14.24
CA ASN A 51 -2.34 -3.88 -14.50
C ASN A 51 -0.85 -3.97 -14.89
N LEU A 52 -0.10 -4.95 -14.37
CA LEU A 52 1.29 -5.21 -14.82
C LEU A 52 1.32 -5.65 -16.29
N PHE A 53 0.41 -6.52 -16.71
CA PHE A 53 0.25 -6.92 -18.11
C PHE A 53 -0.11 -5.72 -18.99
N GLU A 54 -1.06 -4.89 -18.56
CA GLU A 54 -1.50 -3.73 -19.32
C GLU A 54 -0.41 -2.66 -19.44
N MET A 55 0.32 -2.36 -18.36
CA MET A 55 1.47 -1.46 -18.42
C MET A 55 2.57 -2.00 -19.35
N THR A 56 2.81 -3.30 -19.35
CA THR A 56 3.76 -3.95 -20.26
C THR A 56 3.30 -3.81 -21.71
N ARG A 57 2.02 -4.04 -22.01
CA ARG A 57 1.42 -3.84 -23.33
C ARG A 57 1.53 -2.40 -23.83
N LEU A 58 1.42 -1.43 -22.92
CA LEU A 58 1.59 0.01 -23.21
C LEU A 58 3.05 0.41 -23.45
N GLY A 59 4.01 -0.50 -23.31
CA GLY A 59 5.44 -0.24 -23.45
C GLY A 59 6.04 0.57 -22.32
N LEU A 60 5.41 0.56 -21.13
CA LEU A 60 5.93 1.22 -19.95
C LEU A 60 7.06 0.41 -19.30
N PRO A 61 7.96 1.05 -18.53
CA PRO A 61 9.11 0.38 -17.92
C PRO A 61 8.71 -0.50 -16.73
N VAL A 62 8.15 -1.67 -17.02
CA VAL A 62 7.80 -2.70 -16.04
C VAL A 62 8.92 -3.73 -15.99
N PRO A 63 9.43 -4.10 -14.81
CA PRO A 63 10.40 -5.18 -14.71
C PRO A 63 9.80 -6.50 -15.24
N PRO A 64 10.55 -7.32 -15.99
CA PRO A 64 10.07 -8.61 -16.46
C PRO A 64 9.53 -9.49 -15.34
N GLY A 65 8.45 -10.20 -15.60
CA GLY A 65 7.81 -11.06 -14.61
C GLY A 65 6.70 -11.90 -15.20
N PHE A 66 6.00 -12.60 -14.31
CA PHE A 66 4.84 -13.42 -14.65
C PHE A 66 3.82 -13.44 -13.51
N THR A 67 2.61 -13.85 -13.84
CA THR A 67 1.53 -14.04 -12.87
C THR A 67 1.07 -15.50 -12.87
N ILE A 68 0.90 -16.05 -11.68
CA ILE A 68 0.21 -17.31 -11.43
C ILE A 68 -1.25 -16.95 -11.14
N SER A 69 -2.18 -17.54 -11.88
CA SER A 69 -3.60 -17.16 -11.89
C SER A 69 -4.31 -17.40 -10.54
N THR A 70 -5.42 -16.69 -10.31
CA THR A 70 -6.30 -16.93 -9.15
C THR A 70 -6.91 -18.34 -9.16
N GLU A 71 -7.13 -18.91 -10.36
CA GLU A 71 -7.59 -20.30 -10.48
C GLU A 71 -6.56 -21.31 -9.95
N ALA A 72 -5.26 -21.03 -10.10
CA ALA A 72 -4.21 -21.86 -9.51
C ALA A 72 -4.25 -21.83 -7.97
N CYS A 73 -4.55 -20.67 -7.38
CA CYS A 73 -4.76 -20.54 -5.94
C CYS A 73 -5.94 -21.40 -5.47
N ASN A 74 -7.09 -21.29 -6.12
CA ASN A 74 -8.26 -22.07 -5.78
C ASN A 74 -7.98 -23.57 -5.92
N ALA A 75 -7.35 -24.01 -7.02
CA ALA A 75 -6.95 -25.39 -7.22
C ALA A 75 -5.98 -25.91 -6.15
N TYR A 76 -5.04 -25.07 -5.71
CA TYR A 76 -4.11 -25.37 -4.61
C TYR A 76 -4.85 -25.57 -3.28
N LEU A 77 -5.78 -24.68 -2.96
CA LEU A 77 -6.57 -24.74 -1.72
C LEU A 77 -7.52 -25.95 -1.69
N GLU A 78 -8.12 -26.29 -2.84
CA GLU A 78 -8.98 -27.47 -3.00
C GLU A 78 -8.19 -28.79 -3.00
N ASN A 79 -6.90 -28.77 -3.39
CA ASN A 79 -6.02 -29.93 -3.43
C ASN A 79 -5.17 -30.09 -2.15
N ASN A 80 -5.77 -29.85 -0.99
CA ASN A 80 -5.10 -29.98 0.32
C ASN A 80 -3.79 -29.22 0.44
N HIS A 81 -3.72 -28.00 -0.11
CA HIS A 81 -2.54 -27.13 -0.13
C HIS A 81 -1.33 -27.76 -0.88
N GLU A 82 -1.62 -28.56 -1.91
CA GLU A 82 -0.61 -29.04 -2.85
C GLU A 82 -0.79 -28.37 -4.22
N PHE A 83 0.32 -28.08 -4.90
CA PHE A 83 0.28 -27.48 -6.21
C PHE A 83 -0.51 -28.36 -7.20
N PRO A 84 -1.41 -27.78 -8.00
CA PRO A 84 -2.07 -28.52 -9.06
C PRO A 84 -1.05 -29.00 -10.10
N PRO A 85 -1.34 -30.11 -10.82
CA PRO A 85 -0.41 -30.68 -11.79
C PRO A 85 0.08 -29.66 -12.81
N GLY A 86 1.39 -29.60 -13.00
CA GLY A 86 2.08 -28.74 -13.95
C GLY A 86 2.33 -27.30 -13.49
N LEU A 87 1.85 -26.89 -12.34
CA LEU A 87 2.04 -25.50 -11.87
C LEU A 87 3.52 -25.21 -11.61
N TRP A 88 4.21 -26.09 -10.86
CA TRP A 88 5.61 -25.86 -10.51
C TRP A 88 6.52 -25.88 -11.73
N GLU A 89 6.30 -26.82 -12.65
CA GLU A 89 7.06 -26.89 -13.90
C GLU A 89 6.87 -25.63 -14.76
N GLN A 90 5.65 -25.08 -14.80
CA GLN A 90 5.36 -23.83 -15.50
C GLN A 90 6.01 -22.64 -14.81
N GLU A 91 6.03 -22.59 -13.48
CA GLU A 91 6.69 -21.53 -12.71
C GLU A 91 8.20 -21.52 -12.96
N VAL A 92 8.85 -22.69 -12.95
CA VAL A 92 10.27 -22.84 -13.28
C VAL A 92 10.54 -22.43 -14.74
N ALA A 93 9.69 -22.83 -15.68
CA ALA A 93 9.83 -22.44 -17.10
C ALA A 93 9.68 -20.92 -17.29
N ALA A 94 8.77 -20.28 -16.55
CA ALA A 94 8.61 -18.83 -16.56
C ALA A 94 9.85 -18.13 -15.97
N MET A 95 10.46 -18.67 -14.92
CA MET A 95 11.74 -18.16 -14.39
C MET A 95 12.83 -18.19 -15.47
N HIS A 96 12.98 -19.29 -16.22
CA HIS A 96 13.92 -19.35 -17.35
C HIS A 96 13.62 -18.33 -18.46
N ALA A 97 12.32 -18.03 -18.71
CA ALA A 97 11.95 -16.98 -19.65
C ALA A 97 12.37 -15.60 -19.17
N ILE A 98 12.25 -15.31 -17.87
CA ILE A 98 12.73 -14.05 -17.29
C ILE A 98 14.27 -13.96 -17.33
N GLU A 99 14.97 -15.05 -17.07
CA GLU A 99 16.43 -15.11 -17.19
C GLU A 99 16.89 -14.69 -18.60
N LYS A 100 16.23 -15.19 -19.65
CA LYS A 100 16.51 -14.79 -21.04
C LYS A 100 16.27 -13.29 -21.27
N LYS A 101 15.17 -12.75 -20.72
CA LYS A 101 14.81 -11.31 -20.89
C LYS A 101 15.75 -10.39 -20.16
N THR A 102 16.24 -10.78 -19.00
CA THR A 102 17.10 -9.95 -18.14
C THR A 102 18.58 -10.15 -18.39
N GLY A 103 18.96 -11.29 -19.00
CA GLY A 103 20.36 -11.74 -19.11
C GLY A 103 20.97 -12.17 -17.77
N LYS A 104 20.15 -12.31 -16.71
CA LYS A 104 20.56 -12.73 -15.37
C LYS A 104 20.07 -14.16 -15.11
N VAL A 105 20.69 -14.87 -14.18
CA VAL A 105 20.36 -16.28 -13.87
C VAL A 105 20.00 -16.44 -12.40
N PHE A 106 18.86 -17.06 -12.14
CA PHE A 106 18.36 -17.30 -10.79
C PHE A 106 19.23 -18.31 -10.05
N GLY A 107 19.87 -17.88 -8.97
CA GLY A 107 20.79 -18.68 -8.17
C GLY A 107 22.25 -18.69 -8.65
N ASP A 108 22.59 -18.02 -9.76
CA ASP A 108 23.97 -17.90 -10.23
C ASP A 108 24.71 -16.76 -9.50
N PRO A 109 25.75 -17.05 -8.71
CA PRO A 109 26.51 -16.00 -8.03
C PRO A 109 27.32 -15.09 -9.00
N GLY A 110 27.51 -15.50 -10.26
CA GLY A 110 28.22 -14.71 -11.27
C GLY A 110 27.39 -13.53 -11.81
N ASN A 111 26.09 -13.74 -12.00
CA ASN A 111 25.14 -12.73 -12.48
C ASN A 111 23.72 -13.03 -11.97
N PRO A 112 23.45 -12.85 -10.69
CA PRO A 112 22.24 -13.34 -10.06
C PRO A 112 20.98 -12.57 -10.47
N LEU A 113 19.91 -13.30 -10.74
CA LEU A 113 18.55 -12.79 -10.83
C LEU A 113 17.90 -12.86 -9.44
N PHE A 114 17.23 -11.79 -9.05
CA PHE A 114 16.38 -11.77 -7.85
C PHE A 114 14.96 -11.40 -8.24
N VAL A 115 14.00 -11.95 -7.49
CA VAL A 115 12.56 -11.70 -7.74
C VAL A 115 11.82 -11.38 -6.45
N SER A 116 10.69 -10.69 -6.60
CA SER A 116 9.68 -10.56 -5.55
C SER A 116 8.52 -11.49 -5.83
N CYS A 117 7.89 -12.00 -4.76
CA CYS A 117 6.66 -12.79 -4.80
C CYS A 117 5.55 -11.96 -4.12
N ARG A 118 4.56 -11.52 -4.90
CA ARG A 118 3.55 -10.57 -4.46
C ARG A 118 2.15 -11.13 -4.67
N SER A 119 1.30 -11.01 -3.67
CA SER A 119 -0.13 -11.31 -3.80
C SER A 119 -0.85 -10.31 -4.72
N GLY A 120 -1.95 -10.75 -5.33
CA GLY A 120 -2.78 -9.91 -6.18
C GLY A 120 -4.21 -10.44 -6.30
N ALA A 121 -5.13 -9.97 -5.45
CA ALA A 121 -6.54 -10.29 -5.58
C ALA A 121 -7.26 -9.38 -6.59
N LYS A 122 -8.45 -9.78 -7.05
CA LYS A 122 -9.30 -8.98 -7.94
C LYS A 122 -9.55 -7.57 -7.39
N PHE A 123 -9.85 -7.49 -6.09
CA PHE A 123 -10.04 -6.23 -5.37
C PHE A 123 -8.80 -5.87 -4.57
N SER A 124 -8.47 -4.58 -4.53
CA SER A 124 -7.35 -4.10 -3.74
C SER A 124 -7.64 -4.26 -2.25
N MET A 125 -6.77 -4.98 -1.55
CA MET A 125 -6.80 -5.20 -0.09
C MET A 125 -5.44 -4.77 0.49
N PRO A 126 -5.21 -3.45 0.70
CA PRO A 126 -3.90 -2.94 1.08
C PRO A 126 -3.40 -3.53 2.40
N GLY A 127 -2.21 -4.14 2.38
CA GLY A 127 -1.57 -4.72 3.56
C GLY A 127 -2.18 -6.01 4.11
N MET A 128 -3.28 -6.53 3.50
CA MET A 128 -3.97 -7.71 4.04
C MET A 128 -3.34 -9.03 3.63
N MET A 129 -2.54 -9.05 2.58
CA MET A 129 -1.89 -10.26 2.07
C MET A 129 -0.38 -10.06 1.92
N ASP A 130 0.33 -11.16 1.92
CA ASP A 130 1.77 -11.17 2.06
C ASP A 130 2.53 -10.85 0.77
N THR A 131 3.76 -10.36 0.95
CA THR A 131 4.76 -10.11 -0.08
C THR A 131 6.11 -10.59 0.44
N VAL A 132 6.93 -11.18 -0.44
CA VAL A 132 8.32 -11.56 -0.12
C VAL A 132 9.22 -10.93 -1.17
N LEU A 133 10.18 -10.11 -0.74
CA LEU A 133 11.15 -9.44 -1.60
C LEU A 133 12.50 -10.17 -1.59
N ASN A 134 13.36 -9.87 -2.55
CA ASN A 134 14.74 -10.30 -2.62
C ASN A 134 14.94 -11.84 -2.70
N ILE A 135 13.95 -12.59 -3.20
CA ILE A 135 14.05 -14.04 -3.38
C ILE A 135 15.18 -14.35 -4.36
N GLY A 136 16.01 -15.30 -3.99
CA GLY A 136 17.25 -15.66 -4.69
C GLY A 136 18.51 -15.25 -3.95
N LEU A 137 18.44 -14.36 -2.96
CA LEU A 137 19.55 -14.10 -2.06
C LEU A 137 19.82 -15.30 -1.16
N ASN A 138 21.07 -15.71 -1.15
CA ASN A 138 21.66 -16.69 -0.27
C ASN A 138 23.13 -16.33 -0.03
N ASP A 139 23.86 -17.14 0.70
CA ASP A 139 25.26 -16.83 1.05
C ASP A 139 26.13 -16.67 -0.20
N GLU A 140 25.94 -17.48 -1.24
CA GLU A 140 26.73 -17.43 -2.47
C GLU A 140 26.33 -16.26 -3.39
N THR A 141 25.03 -16.03 -3.60
CA THR A 141 24.55 -14.94 -4.45
C THR A 141 24.74 -13.56 -3.82
N ALA A 142 24.74 -13.46 -2.48
CA ALA A 142 25.12 -12.26 -1.77
C ALA A 142 26.57 -11.86 -2.06
N GLU A 143 27.51 -12.80 -1.93
CA GLU A 143 28.92 -12.57 -2.30
C GLU A 143 29.08 -12.22 -3.79
N GLY A 144 28.29 -12.84 -4.66
CA GLY A 144 28.24 -12.53 -6.08
C GLY A 144 27.79 -11.09 -6.34
N LEU A 145 26.71 -10.67 -5.68
CA LEU A 145 26.16 -9.32 -5.81
C LEU A 145 27.12 -8.25 -5.24
N ILE A 146 27.84 -8.57 -4.16
CA ILE A 146 28.90 -7.69 -3.64
C ILE A 146 29.99 -7.47 -4.69
N ARG A 147 30.44 -8.54 -5.37
CA ARG A 147 31.44 -8.40 -6.46
C ARG A 147 30.96 -7.54 -7.61
N LEU A 148 29.66 -7.61 -7.95
CA LEU A 148 29.05 -6.84 -9.04
C LEU A 148 28.81 -5.37 -8.69
N THR A 149 28.42 -5.09 -7.45
CA THR A 149 28.02 -3.74 -7.03
C THR A 149 29.12 -2.98 -6.32
N GLY A 150 30.08 -3.68 -5.70
CA GLY A 150 31.07 -3.06 -4.82
C GLY A 150 30.47 -2.54 -3.50
N ASP A 151 29.22 -2.86 -3.19
CA ASP A 151 28.49 -2.32 -2.04
C ASP A 151 27.99 -3.45 -1.11
N PRO A 152 28.83 -3.93 -0.18
CA PRO A 152 28.44 -4.95 0.76
C PRO A 152 27.32 -4.51 1.71
N ARG A 153 27.25 -3.21 2.02
CA ARG A 153 26.18 -2.68 2.89
C ARG A 153 24.79 -2.86 2.27
N PHE A 154 24.64 -2.46 1.01
CA PHE A 154 23.43 -2.67 0.24
C PHE A 154 23.01 -4.15 0.21
N VAL A 155 23.98 -5.04 -0.06
CA VAL A 155 23.68 -6.46 -0.23
C VAL A 155 23.25 -7.09 1.08
N TYR A 156 23.94 -6.83 2.20
CA TYR A 156 23.56 -7.39 3.49
C TYR A 156 22.29 -6.77 4.05
N ASP A 157 22.00 -5.48 3.81
CA ASP A 157 20.69 -4.89 4.12
C ASP A 157 19.57 -5.60 3.35
N SER A 158 19.75 -5.86 2.06
CA SER A 158 18.78 -6.61 1.24
C SER A 158 18.63 -8.06 1.70
N TYR A 159 19.71 -8.70 2.11
CA TYR A 159 19.69 -10.09 2.57
C TYR A 159 18.98 -10.23 3.93
N ARG A 160 19.27 -9.35 4.89
CA ARG A 160 18.54 -9.37 6.18
C ARG A 160 17.03 -9.15 5.98
N ARG A 161 16.63 -8.27 5.02
CA ARG A 161 15.23 -8.04 4.68
C ARG A 161 14.56 -9.32 4.16
N LEU A 162 15.23 -10.05 3.27
CA LEU A 162 14.72 -11.35 2.84
C LEU A 162 14.54 -12.30 4.02
N ILE A 163 15.55 -12.46 4.88
CA ILE A 163 15.47 -13.44 5.99
C ILE A 163 14.37 -13.06 6.97
N GLN A 164 14.24 -11.78 7.33
CA GLN A 164 13.16 -11.29 8.20
C GLN A 164 11.79 -11.54 7.59
N MET A 165 11.56 -11.07 6.36
CA MET A 165 10.29 -11.19 5.67
C MET A 165 9.93 -12.65 5.37
N PHE A 166 10.90 -13.46 4.93
CA PHE A 166 10.70 -14.89 4.71
C PHE A 166 10.45 -15.63 6.02
N GLY A 167 11.18 -15.28 7.08
CA GLY A 167 11.00 -15.85 8.41
C GLY A 167 9.60 -15.56 8.96
N SER A 168 9.12 -14.34 8.84
CA SER A 168 7.80 -13.96 9.35
C SER A 168 6.66 -14.45 8.45
N VAL A 169 6.68 -14.15 7.16
CA VAL A 169 5.61 -14.45 6.21
C VAL A 169 5.53 -15.93 5.85
N VAL A 170 6.67 -16.54 5.52
CA VAL A 170 6.70 -17.91 4.98
C VAL A 170 6.84 -18.94 6.10
N MET A 171 7.69 -18.66 7.07
CA MET A 171 8.01 -19.62 8.14
C MET A 171 7.22 -19.37 9.42
N GLY A 172 6.50 -18.24 9.55
CA GLY A 172 5.64 -17.93 10.70
C GLY A 172 6.42 -17.71 12.01
N VAL A 173 7.56 -17.05 11.91
CA VAL A 173 8.28 -16.49 13.08
C VAL A 173 7.73 -15.10 13.33
N ALA A 174 7.47 -14.72 14.57
CA ALA A 174 7.03 -13.37 14.89
C ALA A 174 8.09 -12.32 14.50
N ASP A 175 7.66 -11.09 14.16
CA ASP A 175 8.58 -10.02 13.72
C ASP A 175 9.42 -9.46 14.88
N GLU A 176 8.87 -9.42 16.09
CA GLU A 176 9.51 -8.81 17.25
C GLU A 176 10.93 -9.33 17.56
N PRO A 177 11.22 -10.65 17.48
CA PRO A 177 12.58 -11.14 17.67
C PRO A 177 13.59 -10.60 16.65
N PHE A 178 13.18 -10.39 15.40
CA PHE A 178 14.04 -9.79 14.38
C PHE A 178 14.29 -8.30 14.64
N GLU A 179 13.24 -7.57 15.01
CA GLU A 179 13.33 -6.14 15.34
C GLU A 179 14.22 -5.91 16.58
N GLU A 180 14.14 -6.80 17.58
CA GLU A 180 15.01 -6.71 18.78
C GLU A 180 16.49 -6.89 18.45
N VAL A 181 16.86 -7.81 17.56
CA VAL A 181 18.24 -7.98 17.11
C VAL A 181 18.77 -6.70 16.44
N ILE A 182 17.97 -6.03 15.61
CA ILE A 182 18.35 -4.76 14.99
C ILE A 182 18.50 -3.68 16.05
N ALA A 183 17.54 -3.57 16.97
CA ALA A 183 17.55 -2.58 18.05
C ALA A 183 18.76 -2.77 18.98
N GLU A 184 19.10 -4.02 19.32
CA GLU A 184 20.27 -4.37 20.11
C GLU A 184 21.56 -3.91 19.43
N GLN A 185 21.71 -4.20 18.12
CA GLN A 185 22.89 -3.79 17.37
C GLN A 185 23.01 -2.27 17.27
N LYS A 186 21.91 -1.55 17.02
CA LYS A 186 21.89 -0.08 17.00
C LYS A 186 22.35 0.50 18.35
N ARG A 187 21.84 -0.03 19.47
CA ARG A 187 22.27 0.38 20.82
C ARG A 187 23.76 0.14 21.03
N LYS A 188 24.27 -1.02 20.59
CA LYS A 188 25.67 -1.42 20.75
C LYS A 188 26.63 -0.48 20.01
N VAL A 189 26.27 -0.06 18.77
CA VAL A 189 27.11 0.82 17.93
C VAL A 189 26.78 2.31 18.09
N GLY A 190 25.73 2.66 18.83
CA GLY A 190 25.35 4.04 19.16
C GLY A 190 24.68 4.80 18.03
N VAL A 191 23.97 4.12 17.12
CA VAL A 191 23.21 4.73 16.02
C VAL A 191 21.71 4.64 16.24
N LYS A 192 20.94 5.52 15.57
CA LYS A 192 19.47 5.57 15.70
C LYS A 192 18.75 4.96 14.51
N ASN A 193 19.24 5.16 13.30
CA ASN A 193 18.55 4.76 12.09
C ASN A 193 19.23 3.55 11.43
N ASP A 194 18.48 2.74 10.70
CA ASP A 194 18.98 1.60 9.95
C ASP A 194 20.02 2.01 8.89
N VAL A 195 19.86 3.21 8.31
CA VAL A 195 20.78 3.76 7.31
C VAL A 195 22.18 4.05 7.85
N ASP A 196 22.31 4.18 9.17
CA ASP A 196 23.58 4.47 9.85
C ASP A 196 24.36 3.18 10.23
N LEU A 197 23.75 2.00 10.06
CA LEU A 197 24.41 0.71 10.28
C LEU A 197 25.41 0.41 9.13
N SER A 198 26.58 -0.09 9.49
CA SER A 198 27.63 -0.47 8.53
C SER A 198 27.35 -1.80 7.83
N ALA A 199 28.17 -2.15 6.84
CA ALA A 199 28.13 -3.45 6.20
C ALA A 199 28.40 -4.59 7.19
N GLU A 200 29.36 -4.41 8.09
CA GLU A 200 29.71 -5.38 9.12
C GLU A 200 28.57 -5.58 10.13
N ASP A 201 27.85 -4.50 10.48
CA ASP A 201 26.68 -4.60 11.35
C ASP A 201 25.58 -5.43 10.66
N TRP A 202 25.28 -5.17 9.40
CA TRP A 202 24.29 -5.94 8.64
C TRP A 202 24.69 -7.38 8.44
N MET A 203 25.97 -7.65 8.17
CA MET A 203 26.50 -9.02 8.10
C MET A 203 26.28 -9.77 9.42
N TYR A 204 26.58 -9.13 10.56
CA TYR A 204 26.32 -9.69 11.87
C TYR A 204 24.84 -9.96 12.11
N ILE A 205 23.97 -9.04 11.74
CA ILE A 205 22.51 -9.18 11.86
C ILE A 205 22.00 -10.34 11.00
N VAL A 206 22.49 -10.50 9.77
CA VAL A 206 22.15 -11.64 8.88
C VAL A 206 22.44 -12.98 9.56
N GLU A 207 23.62 -13.13 10.17
CA GLU A 207 23.97 -14.36 10.90
C GLU A 207 23.06 -14.60 12.12
N ARG A 208 22.74 -13.55 12.85
CA ARG A 208 21.80 -13.61 13.98
C ARG A 208 20.39 -13.99 13.51
N PHE A 209 19.94 -13.48 12.39
CA PHE A 209 18.63 -13.82 11.81
C PHE A 209 18.55 -15.26 11.35
N LYS A 210 19.60 -15.80 10.70
CA LYS A 210 19.68 -17.22 10.35
C LYS A 210 19.62 -18.12 11.59
N ALA A 211 20.36 -17.76 12.63
CA ALA A 211 20.34 -18.48 13.91
C ALA A 211 18.96 -18.43 14.59
N LEU A 212 18.29 -17.29 14.50
CA LEU A 212 16.94 -17.08 15.05
C LEU A 212 15.91 -17.96 14.33
N VAL A 213 15.93 -17.97 12.99
CA VAL A 213 15.07 -18.86 12.18
C VAL A 213 15.28 -20.33 12.59
N LYS A 214 16.53 -20.75 12.72
CA LYS A 214 16.86 -22.13 13.15
C LYS A 214 16.34 -22.44 14.55
N ALA A 215 16.49 -21.51 15.47
CA ALA A 215 16.02 -21.68 16.86
C ALA A 215 14.49 -21.82 16.93
N TYR A 216 13.74 -21.04 16.16
CA TYR A 216 12.28 -21.05 16.17
C TYR A 216 11.65 -22.18 15.35
N LYS A 217 12.29 -22.58 14.25
CA LYS A 217 11.72 -23.54 13.28
C LYS A 217 12.40 -24.89 13.24
N GLY A 218 13.56 -25.05 13.87
CA GLY A 218 14.34 -26.28 13.86
C GLY A 218 14.97 -26.60 12.50
N MET A 219 14.92 -25.65 11.53
CA MET A 219 15.51 -25.78 10.20
C MET A 219 16.28 -24.50 9.83
N ASP A 220 17.29 -24.67 9.00
CA ASP A 220 18.08 -23.55 8.49
C ASP A 220 17.26 -22.71 7.50
N PHE A 221 17.59 -21.42 7.39
CA PHE A 221 17.05 -20.57 6.33
C PHE A 221 17.40 -21.19 4.95
N PRO A 222 16.42 -21.35 4.03
CA PRO A 222 16.65 -22.03 2.77
C PRO A 222 17.68 -21.32 1.89
N GLN A 223 18.76 -22.00 1.51
CA GLN A 223 19.79 -21.48 0.63
C GLN A 223 19.51 -21.78 -0.86
N ASP A 224 18.64 -22.72 -1.18
CA ASP A 224 18.19 -22.98 -2.56
C ASP A 224 17.17 -21.94 -3.00
N PRO A 225 17.46 -21.11 -4.03
CA PRO A 225 16.55 -20.08 -4.52
C PRO A 225 15.20 -20.63 -5.02
N TYR A 226 15.18 -21.79 -5.66
CA TYR A 226 13.93 -22.42 -6.10
C TYR A 226 13.11 -22.94 -4.93
N LYS A 227 13.75 -23.38 -3.86
CA LYS A 227 13.04 -23.72 -2.62
C LYS A 227 12.44 -22.50 -1.95
N GLN A 228 13.17 -21.38 -1.94
CA GLN A 228 12.63 -20.09 -1.48
C GLN A 228 11.39 -19.68 -2.31
N LEU A 229 11.46 -19.79 -3.63
CA LEU A 229 10.35 -19.43 -4.54
C LEU A 229 9.13 -20.31 -4.31
N GLU A 230 9.30 -21.65 -4.24
CA GLU A 230 8.21 -22.59 -3.96
C GLU A 230 7.51 -22.28 -2.65
N MET A 231 8.28 -22.09 -1.58
CA MET A 231 7.74 -21.78 -0.25
C MET A 231 7.02 -20.44 -0.22
N ALA A 232 7.56 -19.42 -0.90
CA ALA A 232 6.94 -18.10 -0.99
C ALA A 232 5.61 -18.13 -1.77
N THR A 233 5.55 -18.86 -2.89
CA THR A 233 4.32 -19.06 -3.66
C THR A 233 3.23 -19.73 -2.82
N ARG A 234 3.57 -20.78 -2.08
CA ARG A 234 2.65 -21.45 -1.14
C ARG A 234 2.16 -20.49 -0.05
N ALA A 235 3.05 -19.69 0.53
CA ALA A 235 2.71 -18.73 1.58
C ALA A 235 1.74 -17.67 1.07
N VAL A 236 1.95 -17.13 -0.13
CA VAL A 236 1.04 -16.16 -0.74
C VAL A 236 -0.35 -16.77 -0.99
N PHE A 237 -0.43 -17.99 -1.50
CA PHE A 237 -1.73 -18.67 -1.65
C PHE A 237 -2.44 -18.85 -0.29
N ASN A 238 -1.72 -19.29 0.74
CA ASN A 238 -2.27 -19.48 2.07
C ASN A 238 -2.72 -18.16 2.72
N SER A 239 -2.08 -17.03 2.41
CA SER A 239 -2.41 -15.72 2.97
C SER A 239 -3.83 -15.27 2.61
N TRP A 240 -4.45 -15.84 1.55
CA TRP A 240 -5.84 -15.58 1.19
C TRP A 240 -6.82 -15.91 2.33
N PHE A 241 -6.55 -16.96 3.11
CA PHE A 241 -7.34 -17.32 4.28
C PHE A 241 -6.69 -16.90 5.62
N GLY A 242 -5.67 -16.08 5.57
CA GLY A 242 -5.14 -15.43 6.77
C GLY A 242 -6.20 -14.55 7.45
N LYS A 243 -6.15 -14.46 8.78
CA LYS A 243 -7.14 -13.71 9.58
C LYS A 243 -7.37 -12.29 9.04
N ARG A 244 -6.30 -11.53 8.79
CA ARG A 244 -6.36 -10.16 8.26
C ARG A 244 -7.17 -10.07 6.97
N ALA A 245 -6.89 -10.96 6.02
CA ALA A 245 -7.55 -10.97 4.72
C ALA A 245 -9.03 -11.37 4.82
N VAL A 246 -9.36 -12.31 5.72
CA VAL A 246 -10.75 -12.75 5.98
C VAL A 246 -11.54 -11.61 6.63
N ASP A 247 -11.01 -10.98 7.68
CA ASP A 247 -11.67 -9.87 8.38
C ASP A 247 -11.93 -8.69 7.45
N TYR A 248 -10.95 -8.33 6.63
CA TYR A 248 -11.12 -7.28 5.62
C TYR A 248 -12.22 -7.60 4.60
N ARG A 249 -12.25 -8.84 4.06
CA ARG A 249 -13.28 -9.24 3.11
C ARG A 249 -14.67 -9.24 3.73
N ASN A 250 -14.80 -9.67 4.98
CA ASN A 250 -16.06 -9.60 5.72
C ASN A 250 -16.55 -8.17 5.88
N ALA A 251 -15.64 -7.24 6.23
CA ALA A 251 -15.97 -5.83 6.41
C ALA A 251 -16.33 -5.12 5.09
N THR A 252 -15.80 -5.57 3.95
CA THR A 252 -15.99 -4.94 2.64
C THR A 252 -16.92 -5.69 1.70
N GLY A 253 -17.48 -6.83 2.12
CA GLY A 253 -18.38 -7.63 1.30
C GLY A 253 -17.72 -8.32 0.11
N ILE A 254 -16.41 -8.57 0.16
CA ILE A 254 -15.67 -9.27 -0.91
C ILE A 254 -15.86 -10.79 -0.78
N PRO A 255 -16.26 -11.50 -1.85
CA PRO A 255 -16.46 -12.95 -1.80
C PRO A 255 -15.16 -13.73 -1.52
N HIS A 256 -15.27 -14.80 -0.72
CA HIS A 256 -14.12 -15.61 -0.32
C HIS A 256 -13.59 -16.55 -1.42
N ASN A 257 -14.39 -16.87 -2.42
CA ASN A 257 -14.08 -17.82 -3.49
C ASN A 257 -13.28 -17.22 -4.66
N LEU A 258 -12.87 -15.95 -4.57
CA LEU A 258 -12.12 -15.30 -5.66
C LEU A 258 -10.66 -15.76 -5.75
N GLY A 259 -10.05 -16.13 -4.64
CA GLY A 259 -8.62 -16.46 -4.59
C GLY A 259 -7.70 -15.25 -4.77
N THR A 260 -6.41 -15.52 -4.72
CA THR A 260 -5.36 -14.54 -5.03
C THR A 260 -4.45 -15.05 -6.14
N ALA A 261 -4.07 -14.17 -7.05
CA ALA A 261 -2.95 -14.43 -7.95
C ALA A 261 -1.61 -14.23 -7.23
N VAL A 262 -0.56 -14.79 -7.79
CA VAL A 262 0.83 -14.57 -7.36
C VAL A 262 1.59 -13.90 -8.49
N ASN A 263 2.18 -12.74 -8.21
CA ASN A 263 2.99 -12.00 -9.17
C ASN A 263 4.47 -12.16 -8.82
N ILE A 264 5.22 -12.78 -9.70
CA ILE A 264 6.69 -12.89 -9.61
C ILE A 264 7.28 -11.82 -10.50
N VAL A 265 8.02 -10.89 -9.90
CA VAL A 265 8.55 -9.71 -10.59
C VAL A 265 10.04 -9.62 -10.36
N THR A 266 10.82 -9.38 -11.42
CA THR A 266 12.26 -9.09 -11.30
C THR A 266 12.47 -7.96 -10.31
N MET A 267 13.38 -8.17 -9.34
CA MET A 267 13.74 -7.13 -8.39
C MET A 267 14.48 -5.98 -9.09
N VAL A 268 14.05 -4.78 -8.73
CA VAL A 268 14.75 -3.51 -8.97
C VAL A 268 14.98 -2.84 -7.63
N PHE A 269 16.14 -2.26 -7.42
CA PHE A 269 16.59 -1.87 -6.10
C PHE A 269 16.65 -0.35 -5.94
N GLY A 270 15.76 0.19 -5.11
CA GLY A 270 15.78 1.59 -4.71
C GLY A 270 16.82 1.92 -3.62
N ASN A 271 17.52 0.92 -3.11
CA ASN A 271 18.53 1.04 -2.05
C ASN A 271 19.96 0.78 -2.53
N MET A 272 20.26 1.08 -3.80
CA MET A 272 21.62 0.97 -4.38
C MET A 272 22.43 2.26 -4.28
N GLY A 273 22.05 3.20 -3.48
CA GLY A 273 22.76 4.47 -3.30
C GLY A 273 21.88 5.71 -3.50
N ASN A 274 22.53 6.88 -3.58
CA ASN A 274 21.83 8.17 -3.63
C ASN A 274 21.19 8.48 -5.00
N ASP A 275 21.51 7.72 -6.03
CA ASP A 275 20.89 7.77 -7.37
C ASP A 275 19.75 6.78 -7.52
N SER A 276 19.36 6.15 -6.43
CA SER A 276 18.30 5.16 -6.35
C SER A 276 17.26 5.59 -5.32
N ALA A 277 16.00 5.28 -5.58
CA ALA A 277 14.87 5.66 -4.74
C ALA A 277 13.69 4.73 -4.94
N THR A 278 12.72 4.81 -4.07
CA THR A 278 11.41 4.17 -4.22
C THR A 278 10.32 5.11 -3.75
N GLY A 279 9.12 4.97 -4.31
CA GLY A 279 8.03 5.86 -3.95
C GLY A 279 6.66 5.37 -4.39
N VAL A 280 5.67 6.07 -3.89
CA VAL A 280 4.27 5.92 -4.26
C VAL A 280 3.70 7.29 -4.54
N ALA A 281 3.05 7.46 -5.68
CA ALA A 281 2.40 8.72 -6.02
C ALA A 281 1.05 8.51 -6.72
N PHE A 282 0.15 9.44 -6.43
CA PHE A 282 -1.14 9.56 -7.10
C PHE A 282 -1.03 10.56 -8.24
N THR A 283 -1.70 10.29 -9.34
CA THR A 283 -1.74 11.20 -10.51
C THR A 283 -2.53 12.48 -10.24
N ARG A 284 -3.39 12.47 -9.23
CA ARG A 284 -4.10 13.64 -8.66
C ARG A 284 -4.10 13.55 -7.14
N ASN A 285 -4.27 14.66 -6.47
CA ASN A 285 -4.34 14.68 -5.02
C ASN A 285 -5.56 13.87 -4.51
N PRO A 286 -5.35 12.78 -3.75
CA PRO A 286 -6.44 11.92 -3.27
C PRO A 286 -7.26 12.54 -2.12
N VAL A 287 -6.83 13.67 -1.57
CA VAL A 287 -7.47 14.35 -0.45
C VAL A 287 -8.52 15.36 -0.94
N ASP A 288 -8.14 16.21 -1.90
CA ASP A 288 -8.97 17.32 -2.41
C ASP A 288 -9.29 17.22 -3.91
N GLY A 289 -8.65 16.31 -4.65
CA GLY A 289 -8.90 16.10 -6.08
C GLY A 289 -8.14 17.03 -7.02
N THR A 290 -7.24 17.87 -6.53
CA THR A 290 -6.44 18.76 -7.40
C THR A 290 -5.58 17.99 -8.38
N LYS A 291 -5.44 18.52 -9.61
CA LYS A 291 -4.67 17.91 -10.69
C LYS A 291 -3.17 18.16 -10.54
N GLU A 292 -2.58 17.56 -9.53
CA GLU A 292 -1.15 17.57 -9.26
C GLU A 292 -0.70 16.22 -8.72
N LEU A 293 0.55 15.83 -8.98
CA LEU A 293 1.12 14.63 -8.39
C LEU A 293 1.18 14.77 -6.88
N TYR A 294 0.67 13.77 -6.19
CA TYR A 294 0.63 13.73 -4.74
C TYR A 294 1.20 12.41 -4.24
N GLY A 295 2.20 12.44 -3.39
CA GLY A 295 2.79 11.23 -2.84
C GLY A 295 4.14 11.45 -2.23
N ASP A 296 4.81 10.35 -1.95
CA ASP A 296 6.03 10.31 -1.19
C ASP A 296 7.07 9.42 -1.88
N TYR A 297 8.35 9.74 -1.65
CA TYR A 297 9.45 8.88 -2.03
C TYR A 297 10.57 8.91 -0.98
N LEU A 298 11.45 7.92 -1.04
CA LEU A 298 12.66 7.83 -0.23
C LEU A 298 13.86 7.51 -1.12
N ILE A 299 14.93 8.26 -0.94
CA ILE A 299 16.24 7.97 -1.52
C ILE A 299 16.88 6.83 -0.74
N ASN A 300 17.56 5.93 -1.45
CA ASN A 300 18.28 4.79 -0.87
C ASN A 300 17.39 3.96 0.06
N ALA A 301 16.27 3.46 -0.47
CA ALA A 301 15.25 2.72 0.27
C ALA A 301 14.57 1.64 -0.59
N GLN A 302 13.97 0.65 0.05
CA GLN A 302 13.03 -0.28 -0.60
C GLN A 302 11.57 0.12 -0.33
N GLY A 303 10.64 -0.41 -1.14
CA GLY A 303 9.23 0.00 -1.14
C GLY A 303 8.54 -0.12 0.22
N GLU A 304 8.88 -1.11 1.02
CA GLU A 304 8.37 -1.31 2.36
C GLU A 304 8.69 -0.15 3.32
N ASP A 305 9.83 0.52 3.15
CA ASP A 305 10.24 1.65 3.99
C ASP A 305 9.29 2.86 3.83
N VAL A 306 8.73 3.03 2.62
CA VAL A 306 7.74 4.09 2.33
C VAL A 306 6.37 3.74 2.93
N VAL A 307 5.92 2.50 2.70
CA VAL A 307 4.55 2.08 3.05
C VAL A 307 4.40 1.82 4.55
N ALA A 308 5.42 1.27 5.20
CA ALA A 308 5.41 1.01 6.63
C ALA A 308 5.44 2.29 7.49
N GLY A 309 5.88 3.42 6.92
CA GLY A 309 5.95 4.69 7.64
C GLY A 309 7.04 4.75 8.72
N ILE A 310 8.03 3.87 8.64
CA ILE A 310 9.13 3.78 9.61
C ILE A 310 10.10 4.97 9.48
N ARG A 311 10.22 5.52 8.27
CA ARG A 311 11.10 6.66 7.93
C ARG A 311 10.27 7.83 7.44
N ASN A 312 10.74 9.04 7.71
CA ASN A 312 10.14 10.25 7.17
C ASN A 312 10.41 10.33 5.67
N THR A 313 9.33 10.40 4.90
CA THR A 313 9.36 10.45 3.46
C THR A 313 9.55 11.88 2.95
N LEU A 314 9.95 12.00 1.68
CA LEU A 314 10.02 13.28 0.97
C LEU A 314 8.82 13.42 0.04
N PRO A 315 8.19 14.60 -0.05
CA PRO A 315 7.06 14.81 -0.96
C PRO A 315 7.51 14.65 -2.42
N ILE A 316 6.67 14.01 -3.25
CA ILE A 316 6.99 13.70 -4.66
C ILE A 316 7.41 14.92 -5.48
N ALA A 317 6.90 16.11 -5.17
CA ALA A 317 7.28 17.34 -5.84
C ALA A 317 8.78 17.66 -5.74
N ARG A 318 9.45 17.21 -4.67
CA ARG A 318 10.89 17.39 -4.46
C ARG A 318 11.72 16.54 -5.43
N LEU A 319 11.18 15.44 -5.96
CA LEU A 319 11.87 14.60 -6.95
C LEU A 319 12.28 15.42 -8.19
N LYS A 320 11.53 16.48 -8.51
CA LYS A 320 11.88 17.43 -9.58
C LYS A 320 13.26 18.10 -9.36
N VAL A 321 13.65 18.28 -8.11
CA VAL A 321 14.95 18.86 -7.74
C VAL A 321 16.03 17.78 -7.64
N ASP A 322 15.69 16.65 -7.01
CA ASP A 322 16.66 15.59 -6.71
C ASP A 322 17.01 14.76 -7.96
N MET A 323 16.02 14.48 -8.84
CA MET A 323 16.18 13.69 -10.07
C MET A 323 15.28 14.25 -11.20
N PRO A 324 15.62 15.40 -11.81
CA PRO A 324 14.72 16.12 -12.72
C PRO A 324 14.30 15.32 -13.95
N GLU A 325 15.23 14.61 -14.60
CA GLU A 325 14.92 13.81 -15.80
C GLU A 325 13.96 12.64 -15.50
N VAL A 326 14.17 12.00 -14.36
CA VAL A 326 13.30 10.91 -13.89
C VAL A 326 11.91 11.47 -13.54
N PHE A 327 11.85 12.64 -12.91
CA PHE A 327 10.58 13.28 -12.59
C PHE A 327 9.77 13.62 -13.84
N GLU A 328 10.39 14.17 -14.89
CA GLU A 328 9.72 14.47 -16.16
C GLU A 328 9.17 13.18 -16.82
N GLN A 329 9.99 12.12 -16.88
CA GLN A 329 9.55 10.82 -17.37
C GLN A 329 8.38 10.27 -16.56
N PHE A 330 8.41 10.41 -15.24
CA PHE A 330 7.35 9.95 -14.36
C PHE A 330 6.03 10.72 -14.59
N VAL A 331 6.11 12.04 -14.77
CA VAL A 331 4.94 12.87 -15.11
C VAL A 331 4.30 12.43 -16.44
N GLU A 332 5.09 12.16 -17.46
CA GLU A 332 4.58 11.68 -18.75
C GLU A 332 3.88 10.32 -18.61
N ILE A 333 4.47 9.41 -17.85
CA ILE A 333 3.89 8.09 -17.57
C ILE A 333 2.58 8.22 -16.80
N CYS A 334 2.53 9.05 -15.75
CA CYS A 334 1.32 9.29 -14.98
C CYS A 334 0.19 9.85 -15.85
N ASN A 335 0.50 10.80 -16.73
CA ASN A 335 -0.47 11.34 -17.69
C ASN A 335 -0.95 10.28 -18.70
N LYS A 336 -0.06 9.38 -19.14
CA LYS A 336 -0.42 8.27 -20.04
C LYS A 336 -1.34 7.27 -19.34
N LEU A 337 -1.02 6.89 -18.11
CA LEU A 337 -1.81 5.97 -17.30
C LEU A 337 -3.21 6.54 -17.03
N GLU A 338 -3.30 7.79 -16.59
CA GLU A 338 -4.59 8.44 -16.29
C GLU A 338 -5.50 8.52 -17.52
N ARG A 339 -4.94 8.87 -18.69
CA ARG A 339 -5.70 8.87 -19.95
C ARG A 339 -6.12 7.47 -20.39
N HIS A 340 -5.27 6.48 -20.19
CA HIS A 340 -5.55 5.10 -20.59
C HIS A 340 -6.64 4.48 -19.71
N PHE A 341 -6.48 4.54 -18.40
CA PHE A 341 -7.45 4.00 -17.45
C PHE A 341 -8.67 4.91 -17.23
N LYS A 342 -8.61 6.15 -17.75
CA LYS A 342 -9.63 7.18 -17.59
C LYS A 342 -10.00 7.43 -16.12
N ASP A 343 -9.03 7.26 -15.23
CA ASP A 343 -9.19 7.44 -13.79
C ASP A 343 -7.88 7.81 -13.14
N MET A 344 -7.96 8.47 -11.98
CA MET A 344 -6.80 8.75 -11.13
C MET A 344 -6.10 7.45 -10.73
N GLN A 345 -4.80 7.41 -10.91
CA GLN A 345 -3.97 6.24 -10.60
C GLN A 345 -3.11 6.47 -9.35
N ASP A 346 -2.94 5.40 -8.61
CA ASP A 346 -1.96 5.21 -7.54
C ASP A 346 -0.83 4.36 -8.13
N VAL A 347 0.38 4.90 -8.19
CA VAL A 347 1.52 4.33 -8.91
C VAL A 347 2.67 4.07 -7.94
N GLU A 348 3.07 2.81 -7.84
CA GLU A 348 4.29 2.41 -7.13
C GLU A 348 5.45 2.37 -8.13
N PHE A 349 6.56 3.01 -7.79
CA PHE A 349 7.73 3.08 -8.65
C PHE A 349 9.03 2.89 -7.86
N THR A 350 10.06 2.46 -8.57
CA THR A 350 11.43 2.39 -8.07
C THR A 350 12.38 3.00 -9.08
N ILE A 351 13.36 3.72 -8.61
CA ILE A 351 14.46 4.25 -9.40
C ILE A 351 15.72 3.48 -9.00
N GLU A 352 16.27 2.73 -9.94
CA GLU A 352 17.52 1.99 -9.77
C GLU A 352 18.60 2.65 -10.58
N ARG A 353 19.57 3.28 -9.92
CA ARG A 353 20.69 3.99 -10.56
C ARG A 353 20.23 4.94 -11.68
N GLY A 354 19.29 5.80 -11.36
CA GLY A 354 18.72 6.79 -12.28
C GLY A 354 17.72 6.24 -13.31
N LYS A 355 17.45 4.93 -13.32
CA LYS A 355 16.46 4.31 -14.21
C LYS A 355 15.14 4.10 -13.50
N LEU A 356 14.05 4.66 -14.06
CA LEU A 356 12.69 4.51 -13.54
C LEU A 356 12.07 3.17 -13.91
N TRP A 357 11.43 2.55 -12.94
CA TRP A 357 10.64 1.33 -13.08
C TRP A 357 9.29 1.47 -12.41
N LEU A 358 8.24 0.93 -13.05
CA LEU A 358 6.89 0.86 -12.49
C LEU A 358 6.64 -0.53 -11.92
N LEU A 359 6.21 -0.57 -10.66
CA LEU A 359 5.96 -1.82 -9.96
C LEU A 359 4.47 -2.15 -9.84
N GLN A 360 3.62 -1.14 -9.82
CA GLN A 360 2.18 -1.28 -9.72
C GLN A 360 1.48 0.00 -10.17
N THR A 361 0.31 -0.15 -10.78
CA THR A 361 -0.70 0.91 -10.89
C THR A 361 -2.05 0.36 -10.46
N ARG A 362 -2.87 1.22 -9.88
CA ARG A 362 -4.25 0.90 -9.51
C ARG A 362 -5.09 2.17 -9.46
N SER A 363 -6.42 2.03 -9.50
CA SER A 363 -7.32 3.14 -9.20
C SER A 363 -7.04 3.66 -7.79
N GLY A 364 -6.72 4.95 -7.67
CA GLY A 364 -6.31 5.56 -6.41
C GLY A 364 -7.46 5.65 -5.42
N LYS A 365 -7.23 5.19 -4.18
CA LYS A 365 -8.15 5.43 -3.08
C LYS A 365 -8.17 6.92 -2.77
N ARG A 366 -9.36 7.48 -2.60
CA ARG A 366 -9.57 8.93 -2.48
C ARG A 366 -10.72 9.26 -1.54
N THR A 367 -10.74 10.47 -1.04
CA THR A 367 -11.84 10.97 -0.22
C THR A 367 -13.08 11.20 -1.07
N ALA A 368 -14.23 11.37 -0.42
CA ALA A 368 -15.48 11.72 -1.09
C ALA A 368 -15.36 13.04 -1.87
N ARG A 369 -14.73 14.06 -1.28
CA ARG A 369 -14.47 15.36 -1.92
C ARG A 369 -13.62 15.19 -3.18
N ALA A 370 -12.52 14.48 -3.09
CA ALA A 370 -11.65 14.19 -4.22
C ALA A 370 -12.37 13.36 -5.31
N ALA A 371 -13.21 12.39 -4.94
CA ALA A 371 -13.97 11.59 -5.88
C ALA A 371 -14.91 12.45 -6.72
N ILE A 372 -15.65 13.36 -6.09
CA ILE A 372 -16.58 14.27 -6.78
C ILE A 372 -15.81 15.24 -7.68
N LYS A 373 -14.77 15.89 -7.14
CA LYS A 373 -13.97 16.85 -7.91
C LYS A 373 -13.32 16.18 -9.13
N ILE A 374 -12.68 15.03 -8.96
CA ILE A 374 -12.02 14.29 -10.04
C ILE A 374 -13.04 13.87 -11.11
N ALA A 375 -14.22 13.39 -10.71
CA ALA A 375 -15.27 13.00 -11.65
C ALA A 375 -15.74 14.19 -12.50
N VAL A 376 -15.98 15.35 -11.89
CA VAL A 376 -16.38 16.57 -12.58
C VAL A 376 -15.26 17.08 -13.48
N ASP A 377 -14.03 17.17 -12.97
CA ASP A 377 -12.88 17.66 -13.75
C ASP A 377 -12.60 16.76 -14.96
N MET A 378 -12.60 15.45 -14.80
CA MET A 378 -12.39 14.50 -15.92
C MET A 378 -13.47 14.58 -16.98
N ALA A 379 -14.72 14.82 -16.60
CA ALA A 379 -15.81 15.06 -17.56
C ALA A 379 -15.61 16.39 -18.32
N ASN A 380 -15.20 17.44 -17.61
CA ASN A 380 -14.90 18.73 -18.22
C ASN A 380 -13.67 18.68 -19.15
N GLU A 381 -12.69 17.83 -18.82
CA GLU A 381 -11.51 17.54 -19.65
C GLU A 381 -11.84 16.65 -20.86
N GLY A 382 -13.05 16.10 -20.95
CA GLY A 382 -13.46 15.18 -22.04
C GLY A 382 -12.86 13.77 -21.93
N LEU A 383 -12.30 13.39 -20.80
CA LEU A 383 -11.77 12.03 -20.56
C LEU A 383 -12.89 11.02 -20.33
N ILE A 384 -13.98 11.45 -19.71
CA ILE A 384 -15.18 10.65 -19.42
C ILE A 384 -16.43 11.44 -19.77
N THR A 385 -17.56 10.77 -19.90
CA THR A 385 -18.86 11.40 -20.07
C THR A 385 -19.43 11.89 -18.72
N ARG A 386 -20.43 12.80 -18.77
CA ARG A 386 -21.16 13.21 -17.56
C ARG A 386 -21.87 12.04 -16.88
N GLN A 387 -22.41 11.10 -17.64
CA GLN A 387 -23.02 9.88 -17.13
C GLN A 387 -22.01 9.02 -16.37
N GLU A 388 -20.81 8.82 -16.93
CA GLU A 388 -19.71 8.11 -16.26
C GLU A 388 -19.28 8.84 -14.98
N ALA A 389 -19.21 10.17 -15.00
CA ALA A 389 -18.87 10.95 -13.82
C ALA A 389 -19.86 10.74 -12.67
N ILE A 390 -21.18 10.77 -12.95
CA ILE A 390 -22.23 10.49 -11.97
C ILE A 390 -22.12 9.08 -11.42
N MET A 391 -21.91 8.07 -12.28
CA MET A 391 -21.82 6.68 -11.88
C MET A 391 -20.58 6.34 -11.05
N ARG A 392 -19.55 7.20 -11.06
CA ARG A 392 -18.32 7.03 -10.27
C ARG A 392 -18.44 7.49 -8.82
N VAL A 393 -19.40 8.36 -8.54
CA VAL A 393 -19.63 8.90 -7.21
C VAL A 393 -20.78 8.13 -6.57
N THR A 394 -20.53 7.54 -5.42
CA THR A 394 -21.57 6.78 -4.70
C THR A 394 -22.41 7.69 -3.82
N PRO A 395 -23.67 7.30 -3.49
CA PRO A 395 -24.48 8.06 -2.54
C PRO A 395 -23.79 8.26 -1.18
N GLU A 396 -23.06 7.27 -0.71
CA GLU A 396 -22.32 7.33 0.55
C GLU A 396 -21.20 8.38 0.50
N GLN A 397 -20.55 8.56 -0.65
CA GLN A 397 -19.55 9.62 -0.83
C GLN A 397 -20.16 11.00 -0.81
N VAL A 398 -21.36 11.15 -1.36
CA VAL A 398 -22.11 12.40 -1.22
C VAL A 398 -22.45 12.65 0.25
N ASP A 399 -22.97 11.65 0.94
CA ASP A 399 -23.34 11.73 2.36
C ASP A 399 -22.15 12.09 3.25
N GLN A 400 -20.94 11.59 2.95
CA GLN A 400 -19.72 11.96 3.68
C GLN A 400 -19.39 13.45 3.62
N LEU A 401 -19.74 14.16 2.56
CA LEU A 401 -19.56 15.63 2.50
C LEU A 401 -20.54 16.38 3.39
N LEU A 402 -21.57 15.70 3.86
CA LEU A 402 -22.58 16.24 4.76
C LEU A 402 -22.12 16.18 6.23
N HIS A 403 -20.93 15.62 6.51
CA HIS A 403 -20.44 15.51 7.88
C HIS A 403 -19.94 16.83 8.45
N PRO A 404 -20.13 17.03 9.76
CA PRO A 404 -19.72 18.23 10.47
C PRO A 404 -18.23 18.56 10.34
N GLN A 405 -17.90 19.84 10.36
CA GLN A 405 -16.54 20.39 10.41
C GLN A 405 -16.35 21.25 11.66
N PHE A 406 -15.11 21.50 12.07
CA PHE A 406 -14.85 22.46 13.15
C PHE A 406 -14.98 23.90 12.64
N SER A 407 -15.72 24.73 13.38
CA SER A 407 -15.81 26.14 13.03
C SER A 407 -14.47 26.86 13.21
N PRO A 408 -14.17 27.87 12.36
CA PRO A 408 -12.98 28.70 12.54
C PRO A 408 -12.93 29.40 13.90
N GLU A 409 -14.10 29.73 14.46
CA GLU A 409 -14.21 30.35 15.78
C GLU A 409 -13.82 29.35 16.89
N ALA A 410 -14.36 28.14 16.86
CA ALA A 410 -14.01 27.09 17.83
C ALA A 410 -12.51 26.79 17.81
N LYS A 411 -11.90 26.72 16.62
CA LYS A 411 -10.45 26.52 16.47
C LYS A 411 -9.65 27.70 17.03
N ARG A 412 -10.04 28.95 16.74
CA ARG A 412 -9.37 30.15 17.30
C ARG A 412 -9.44 30.16 18.82
N LYS A 413 -10.61 29.88 19.39
CA LYS A 413 -10.80 29.80 20.83
C LYS A 413 -9.91 28.72 21.46
N ALA A 414 -9.92 27.49 20.89
CA ALA A 414 -9.08 26.39 21.38
C ALA A 414 -7.58 26.73 21.33
N ARG A 415 -7.13 27.44 20.28
CA ARG A 415 -5.74 27.91 20.20
C ARG A 415 -5.41 28.94 21.28
N SER A 416 -6.30 29.91 21.54
CA SER A 416 -6.09 30.90 22.59
C SER A 416 -6.12 30.29 24.00
N GLU A 417 -6.78 29.16 24.18
CA GLU A 417 -6.82 28.38 25.42
C GLU A 417 -5.63 27.40 25.57
N GLY A 418 -4.70 27.38 24.61
CA GLY A 418 -3.54 26.47 24.62
C GLY A 418 -3.88 25.01 24.36
N ARG A 419 -5.03 24.72 23.74
CA ARG A 419 -5.51 23.35 23.48
C ARG A 419 -4.99 22.75 22.18
N LEU A 420 -4.36 23.54 21.30
CA LEU A 420 -3.72 23.03 20.08
C LEU A 420 -2.42 22.34 20.43
N ILE A 421 -2.38 21.00 20.25
CA ILE A 421 -1.21 20.19 20.60
C ILE A 421 -0.40 19.73 19.38
N VAL A 422 -1.02 19.65 18.21
CA VAL A 422 -0.34 19.43 16.92
C VAL A 422 -0.81 20.52 15.96
N PRO A 423 0.04 21.48 15.61
CA PRO A 423 -0.34 22.60 14.76
C PRO A 423 -0.41 22.25 13.28
N LYS A 424 0.33 21.22 12.86
CA LYS A 424 0.34 20.77 11.46
C LYS A 424 0.98 19.38 11.34
N ALA A 425 0.19 18.42 10.92
CA ALA A 425 0.65 17.10 10.52
C ALA A 425 0.05 16.75 9.15
N VAL A 426 0.21 15.51 8.67
CA VAL A 426 -0.38 15.09 7.41
C VAL A 426 -1.91 15.01 7.54
N ASN A 427 -2.62 15.81 6.77
CA ASN A 427 -4.08 15.76 6.63
C ASN A 427 -4.47 14.55 5.78
N ALA A 428 -4.46 13.38 6.39
CA ALA A 428 -4.54 12.10 5.69
C ALA A 428 -5.94 11.77 5.17
N SER A 429 -6.99 12.12 5.93
CA SER A 429 -8.39 11.97 5.53
C SER A 429 -9.22 13.09 6.18
N PRO A 430 -9.97 13.90 5.41
CA PRO A 430 -10.65 15.09 5.91
C PRO A 430 -11.85 14.75 6.79
N GLY A 431 -12.29 15.77 7.55
CA GLY A 431 -13.40 15.72 8.46
C GLY A 431 -12.98 16.04 9.89
N ALA A 432 -13.98 16.36 10.72
CA ALA A 432 -13.82 16.61 12.14
C ALA A 432 -14.14 15.33 12.93
N ALA A 433 -13.20 14.85 13.72
CA ALA A 433 -13.42 13.74 14.63
C ALA A 433 -13.23 14.18 16.08
N VAL A 434 -14.21 13.85 16.94
CA VAL A 434 -14.16 14.07 18.37
C VAL A 434 -14.37 12.73 19.08
N GLY A 435 -13.44 12.36 19.96
CA GLY A 435 -13.52 11.08 20.66
C GLY A 435 -12.48 10.95 21.77
N MET A 436 -12.59 9.85 22.49
CA MET A 436 -11.66 9.47 23.55
C MET A 436 -10.47 8.74 22.95
N ALA A 437 -9.25 9.10 23.38
CA ALA A 437 -8.03 8.44 22.97
C ALA A 437 -8.03 6.97 23.42
N VAL A 438 -7.72 6.05 22.50
CA VAL A 438 -7.44 4.64 22.78
C VAL A 438 -6.17 4.23 22.05
N PHE A 439 -5.35 3.37 22.66
CA PHE A 439 -3.99 3.11 22.19
C PHE A 439 -3.79 1.73 21.56
N ASP A 440 -4.84 0.95 21.44
CA ASP A 440 -4.83 -0.34 20.74
C ASP A 440 -6.13 -0.56 19.96
N ALA A 441 -6.05 -1.44 18.95
CA ALA A 441 -7.15 -1.68 18.04
C ALA A 441 -8.31 -2.45 18.68
N ASP A 442 -8.02 -3.37 19.60
CA ASP A 442 -9.04 -4.18 20.27
C ASP A 442 -9.91 -3.30 21.20
N THR A 443 -9.26 -2.41 21.96
CA THR A 443 -9.98 -1.42 22.79
C THR A 443 -10.79 -0.45 21.93
N ALA A 444 -10.25 -0.01 20.77
CA ALA A 444 -10.97 0.85 19.84
C ALA A 444 -12.22 0.15 19.32
N GLU A 445 -12.15 -1.13 18.96
CA GLU A 445 -13.29 -1.92 18.52
C GLU A 445 -14.31 -2.13 19.66
N GLU A 446 -13.87 -2.52 20.84
CA GLU A 446 -14.73 -2.75 22.01
C GLU A 446 -15.53 -1.49 22.37
N TRP A 447 -14.84 -0.37 22.52
CA TRP A 447 -15.49 0.90 22.89
C TRP A 447 -16.36 1.44 21.76
N GLY A 448 -15.92 1.32 20.50
CA GLY A 448 -16.70 1.72 19.34
C GLY A 448 -18.00 0.94 19.21
N LYS A 449 -17.95 -0.38 19.39
CA LYS A 449 -19.14 -1.25 19.40
C LYS A 449 -20.06 -0.94 20.60
N ALA A 450 -19.52 -0.50 21.71
CA ALA A 450 -20.30 -0.03 22.88
C ALA A 450 -20.89 1.38 22.70
N GLY A 451 -20.72 1.99 21.51
CA GLY A 451 -21.26 3.33 21.18
C GLY A 451 -20.44 4.49 21.72
N LYS A 452 -19.25 4.25 22.27
CA LYS A 452 -18.34 5.31 22.70
C LYS A 452 -17.59 5.88 21.49
N PRO A 453 -17.55 7.22 21.31
CA PRO A 453 -16.72 7.81 20.26
C PRO A 453 -15.25 7.69 20.65
N VAL A 454 -14.46 7.04 19.84
CA VAL A 454 -13.02 6.80 20.10
C VAL A 454 -12.16 7.33 18.97
N ILE A 455 -10.98 7.81 19.31
CA ILE A 455 -9.87 8.14 18.43
C ILE A 455 -8.79 7.11 18.66
N MET A 456 -8.49 6.32 17.64
CA MET A 456 -7.42 5.34 17.70
C MET A 456 -6.07 6.04 17.52
N VAL A 457 -5.20 5.91 18.52
CA VAL A 457 -3.87 6.53 18.57
C VAL A 457 -2.81 5.45 18.50
N ARG A 458 -1.94 5.52 17.48
CA ARG A 458 -0.85 4.55 17.29
C ARG A 458 0.43 5.25 16.84
N PRO A 459 1.63 4.72 17.10
CA PRO A 459 2.84 5.20 16.45
C PRO A 459 2.71 5.13 14.91
N GLU A 460 2.35 3.97 14.40
CA GLU A 460 1.89 3.66 13.03
C GLU A 460 0.80 2.60 13.11
N THR A 461 -0.04 2.48 12.08
CA THR A 461 -1.01 1.38 11.98
C THR A 461 -0.44 0.23 11.17
N LYS A 462 -0.75 -0.98 11.62
CA LYS A 462 -0.46 -2.23 10.92
C LYS A 462 -1.76 -2.81 10.33
N PRO A 463 -1.68 -3.73 9.36
CA PRO A 463 -2.87 -4.41 8.83
C PRO A 463 -3.75 -5.09 9.89
N ASP A 464 -3.15 -5.53 10.99
CA ASP A 464 -3.88 -6.12 12.12
C ASP A 464 -4.71 -5.10 12.93
N ASP A 465 -4.48 -3.80 12.75
CA ASP A 465 -5.23 -2.72 13.44
C ASP A 465 -6.55 -2.34 12.74
N VAL A 466 -6.87 -2.91 11.56
CA VAL A 466 -7.99 -2.47 10.71
C VAL A 466 -9.35 -2.54 11.41
N HIS A 467 -9.60 -3.55 12.23
CA HIS A 467 -10.86 -3.68 12.98
C HIS A 467 -11.09 -2.49 13.93
N GLY A 468 -10.03 -2.03 14.60
CA GLY A 468 -10.08 -0.83 15.45
C GLY A 468 -10.23 0.46 14.64
N MET A 469 -9.56 0.55 13.48
CA MET A 469 -9.68 1.69 12.58
C MET A 469 -11.11 1.87 12.05
N ILE A 470 -11.80 0.77 11.73
CA ILE A 470 -13.20 0.79 11.26
C ILE A 470 -14.15 1.26 12.38
N ALA A 471 -13.90 0.85 13.62
CA ALA A 471 -14.74 1.21 14.76
C ALA A 471 -14.49 2.63 15.29
N ALA A 472 -13.33 3.22 14.96
CA ALA A 472 -12.94 4.54 15.45
C ALA A 472 -13.64 5.69 14.71
N LYS A 473 -13.88 6.79 15.41
CA LYS A 473 -14.35 8.06 14.83
C LYS A 473 -13.24 8.86 14.18
N GLY A 474 -11.99 8.60 14.56
CA GLY A 474 -10.81 9.26 14.00
C GLY A 474 -9.55 8.43 14.25
N ILE A 475 -8.54 8.68 13.43
CA ILE A 475 -7.24 7.99 13.49
C ILE A 475 -6.13 9.02 13.65
N LEU A 476 -5.23 8.78 14.61
CA LEU A 476 -4.08 9.63 14.88
C LEU A 476 -2.81 8.77 14.92
N THR A 477 -1.82 9.11 14.09
CA THR A 477 -0.51 8.46 14.15
C THR A 477 0.64 9.46 14.28
N SER A 478 1.69 9.09 15.02
CA SER A 478 2.89 9.92 15.11
C SER A 478 3.84 9.74 13.92
N ARG A 479 3.71 8.66 13.18
CA ARG A 479 4.50 8.34 11.99
C ARG A 479 3.60 8.09 10.79
N GLY A 480 4.21 8.17 9.61
CA GLY A 480 3.55 7.85 8.34
C GLY A 480 3.15 9.08 7.53
N GLY A 481 3.38 9.00 6.23
CA GLY A 481 3.03 10.02 5.25
C GLY A 481 1.64 9.83 4.65
N ALA A 482 1.39 10.56 3.57
CA ALA A 482 0.13 10.54 2.82
C ALA A 482 -0.23 9.19 2.19
N THR A 483 0.75 8.34 2.01
CA THR A 483 0.63 7.00 1.40
C THR A 483 0.75 5.86 2.41
N SER A 484 0.88 6.18 3.71
CA SER A 484 0.95 5.17 4.77
C SER A 484 -0.33 4.33 4.87
N HIS A 485 -0.22 3.17 5.50
CA HIS A 485 -1.36 2.28 5.74
C HIS A 485 -2.52 3.00 6.44
N ALA A 486 -2.23 3.79 7.49
CA ALA A 486 -3.23 4.60 8.19
C ALA A 486 -3.98 5.55 7.26
N ALA A 487 -3.25 6.29 6.42
CA ALA A 487 -3.83 7.25 5.49
C ALA A 487 -4.70 6.59 4.41
N VAL A 488 -4.24 5.47 3.84
CA VAL A 488 -4.97 4.75 2.78
C VAL A 488 -6.27 4.15 3.32
N VAL A 489 -6.20 3.48 4.46
CA VAL A 489 -7.38 2.84 5.09
C VAL A 489 -8.38 3.88 5.57
N ALA A 490 -7.90 4.97 6.18
CA ALA A 490 -8.77 6.06 6.62
C ALA A 490 -9.59 6.67 5.47
N ARG A 491 -8.93 6.96 4.34
CA ARG A 491 -9.63 7.45 3.13
C ARG A 491 -10.63 6.45 2.57
N GLN A 492 -10.29 5.16 2.61
CA GLN A 492 -11.20 4.12 2.12
C GLN A 492 -12.51 4.05 2.90
N PHE A 493 -12.43 4.22 4.23
CA PHE A 493 -13.60 4.15 5.11
C PHE A 493 -14.22 5.53 5.42
N GLY A 494 -13.64 6.61 4.88
CA GLY A 494 -14.10 7.97 5.15
C GLY A 494 -13.89 8.42 6.60
N THR A 495 -12.99 7.78 7.33
CA THR A 495 -12.66 8.12 8.72
C THR A 495 -11.67 9.29 8.75
N PRO A 496 -11.97 10.40 9.46
CA PRO A 496 -11.02 11.49 9.62
C PRO A 496 -9.69 11.00 10.19
N ALA A 497 -8.58 11.45 9.60
CA ALA A 497 -7.26 11.00 10.03
C ALA A 497 -6.19 12.08 9.96
N VAL A 498 -5.36 12.13 10.99
CA VAL A 498 -4.14 12.91 11.06
C VAL A 498 -2.97 11.95 11.24
N CYS A 499 -2.03 11.97 10.31
CA CYS A 499 -0.87 11.08 10.30
C CYS A 499 0.44 11.86 10.41
N GLY A 500 1.52 11.19 10.88
CA GLY A 500 2.83 11.82 10.94
C GLY A 500 2.91 13.00 11.92
N ALA A 501 2.18 12.94 13.03
CA ALA A 501 2.25 13.92 14.11
C ALA A 501 3.49 13.63 14.98
N GLU A 502 4.67 13.97 14.47
CA GLU A 502 5.98 13.60 15.03
C GLU A 502 6.23 14.18 16.42
N GLU A 503 5.53 15.23 16.78
CA GLU A 503 5.59 15.85 18.11
C GLU A 503 5.04 14.94 19.21
N LEU A 504 4.17 13.98 18.84
CA LEU A 504 3.55 13.07 19.77
C LEU A 504 4.48 11.90 20.10
N GLN A 505 4.78 11.75 21.36
CA GLN A 505 5.49 10.58 21.89
C GLN A 505 4.45 9.59 22.44
N ILE A 506 4.21 8.52 21.69
CA ILE A 506 3.17 7.55 22.02
C ILE A 506 3.79 6.35 22.74
N ASP A 507 3.29 6.08 23.93
CA ASP A 507 3.65 4.92 24.78
C ASP A 507 2.43 3.98 24.85
N VAL A 508 2.43 2.98 23.97
CA VAL A 508 1.33 2.03 23.85
C VAL A 508 1.21 1.15 25.08
N ASP A 509 2.34 0.75 25.67
CA ASP A 509 2.37 -0.16 26.81
C ASP A 509 1.76 0.48 28.05
N HIS A 510 1.96 1.79 28.25
CA HIS A 510 1.37 2.54 29.34
C HIS A 510 0.04 3.22 28.97
N ARG A 511 -0.47 2.98 27.75
CA ARG A 511 -1.73 3.54 27.24
C ARG A 511 -1.82 5.05 27.40
N MET A 512 -0.77 5.73 26.94
CA MET A 512 -0.65 7.18 27.02
C MET A 512 0.21 7.74 25.89
N MET A 513 0.09 9.03 25.67
CA MET A 513 1.03 9.80 24.87
C MET A 513 1.35 11.11 25.56
N TYR A 514 2.45 11.74 25.16
CA TYR A 514 2.74 13.10 25.59
C TYR A 514 3.28 13.95 24.44
N VAL A 515 3.13 15.24 24.61
CA VAL A 515 3.66 16.25 23.68
C VAL A 515 4.27 17.40 24.49
N ILE A 516 5.27 18.07 23.95
CA ILE A 516 5.85 19.27 24.55
C ILE A 516 5.34 20.48 23.78
N VAL A 517 4.56 21.32 24.44
CA VAL A 517 4.02 22.57 23.89
C VAL A 517 4.48 23.71 24.80
N ASN A 518 5.17 24.70 24.23
CA ASN A 518 5.71 25.84 24.99
C ASN A 518 6.51 25.43 26.26
N ASP A 519 7.41 24.46 26.11
CA ASP A 519 8.23 23.86 27.18
C ASP A 519 7.44 23.17 28.31
N GLN A 520 6.14 22.94 28.13
CA GLN A 520 5.30 22.18 29.04
C GLN A 520 5.01 20.79 28.48
N LYS A 521 5.24 19.75 29.27
CA LYS A 521 4.86 18.38 28.97
C LYS A 521 3.38 18.20 29.24
N ILE A 522 2.62 17.89 28.20
CA ILE A 522 1.19 17.57 28.27
C ILE A 522 1.06 16.06 28.12
N GLU A 523 0.45 15.40 29.09
CA GLU A 523 0.15 13.97 29.05
C GLU A 523 -1.31 13.75 28.68
N ILE A 524 -1.56 12.81 27.78
CA ILE A 524 -2.88 12.36 27.33
C ILE A 524 -2.97 10.86 27.61
N ARG A 525 -3.97 10.47 28.39
CA ARG A 525 -4.19 9.08 28.80
C ARG A 525 -5.38 8.48 28.08
N GLU A 526 -5.48 7.15 28.10
CA GLU A 526 -6.64 6.46 27.57
C GLU A 526 -7.94 6.99 28.21
N GLY A 527 -8.90 7.33 27.35
CA GLY A 527 -10.16 7.96 27.75
C GLY A 527 -10.18 9.48 27.74
N ASP A 528 -9.03 10.16 27.59
CA ASP A 528 -9.00 11.61 27.43
C ASP A 528 -9.54 12.03 26.07
N TRP A 529 -10.28 13.13 26.05
CA TRP A 529 -10.91 13.62 24.84
C TRP A 529 -9.96 14.36 23.92
N LEU A 530 -10.05 14.04 22.63
CA LEU A 530 -9.33 14.69 21.54
C LEU A 530 -10.28 15.15 20.45
N SER A 531 -9.86 16.18 19.72
CA SER A 531 -10.49 16.63 18.49
C SER A 531 -9.46 16.65 17.38
N LEU A 532 -9.72 15.91 16.29
CA LEU A 532 -8.86 15.82 15.10
C LEU A 532 -9.48 16.59 13.95
N ASP A 533 -8.73 17.49 13.34
CA ASP A 533 -9.08 18.09 12.06
C ASP A 533 -8.30 17.41 10.93
N GLY A 534 -8.91 16.40 10.33
CA GLY A 534 -8.32 15.68 9.20
C GLY A 534 -8.16 16.51 7.94
N GLY A 535 -8.84 17.65 7.84
CA GLY A 535 -8.71 18.58 6.71
C GLY A 535 -7.47 19.48 6.81
N THR A 536 -7.04 19.83 8.02
CA THR A 536 -5.89 20.72 8.26
C THR A 536 -4.68 20.01 8.87
N GLY A 537 -4.85 18.80 9.42
CA GLY A 537 -3.81 18.07 10.13
C GLY A 537 -3.55 18.58 11.54
N GLU A 538 -4.55 19.23 12.15
CA GLU A 538 -4.45 19.77 13.50
C GLU A 538 -5.07 18.83 14.54
N VAL A 539 -4.49 18.81 15.75
CA VAL A 539 -4.99 18.04 16.88
C VAL A 539 -5.17 18.95 18.09
N TYR A 540 -6.31 18.84 18.72
CA TYR A 540 -6.70 19.63 19.88
C TYR A 540 -7.08 18.76 21.06
N LEU A 541 -6.78 19.24 22.30
CA LEU A 541 -7.25 18.65 23.53
C LEU A 541 -8.75 18.92 23.75
N GLY A 542 -9.44 17.93 24.28
CA GLY A 542 -10.84 18.00 24.63
C GLY A 542 -11.77 18.01 23.43
N GLN A 543 -13.03 18.35 23.66
CA GLN A 543 -14.08 18.36 22.66
C GLN A 543 -14.23 19.76 22.05
N LEU A 544 -14.13 19.85 20.73
CA LEU A 544 -14.47 21.06 19.98
C LEU A 544 -15.87 20.91 19.36
N PRO A 545 -16.68 21.97 19.37
CA PRO A 545 -17.97 21.97 18.69
C PRO A 545 -17.78 21.88 17.17
N THR A 546 -18.61 21.08 16.52
CA THR A 546 -18.67 20.90 15.07
C THR A 546 -19.78 21.76 14.45
N GLN A 547 -19.64 22.10 13.18
CA GLN A 547 -20.64 22.80 12.38
C GLN A 547 -21.06 21.95 11.19
N GLU A 548 -22.31 22.11 10.76
CA GLU A 548 -22.84 21.52 9.53
C GLU A 548 -22.07 22.04 8.30
N PRO A 549 -21.89 21.24 7.26
CA PRO A 549 -21.26 21.65 6.01
C PRO A 549 -22.03 22.75 5.29
N ASP A 550 -21.31 23.62 4.59
CA ASP A 550 -21.88 24.68 3.77
C ASP A 550 -22.03 24.21 2.32
N PHE A 551 -23.24 23.76 1.97
CA PHE A 551 -23.56 23.26 0.63
C PHE A 551 -23.47 24.29 -0.48
N GLU A 552 -23.73 25.57 -0.18
CA GLU A 552 -23.72 26.62 -1.20
C GLU A 552 -22.33 26.80 -1.82
N ASN A 553 -21.29 26.50 -1.09
CA ASN A 553 -19.91 26.63 -1.53
C ASN A 553 -19.31 25.32 -2.14
N GLU A 554 -20.07 24.22 -2.21
CA GLU A 554 -19.62 22.94 -2.81
C GLU A 554 -19.86 22.92 -4.33
N VAL A 555 -19.03 23.67 -5.09
CA VAL A 555 -19.20 23.90 -6.54
C VAL A 555 -19.24 22.62 -7.36
N GLU A 556 -18.34 21.68 -7.11
CA GLU A 556 -18.24 20.42 -7.87
C GLU A 556 -19.43 19.50 -7.53
N LEU A 557 -19.84 19.44 -6.27
CA LEU A 557 -21.02 18.68 -5.87
C LEU A 557 -22.28 19.23 -6.55
N ASN A 558 -22.48 20.55 -6.52
CA ASN A 558 -23.61 21.19 -7.17
C ASN A 558 -23.61 20.96 -8.69
N THR A 559 -22.43 20.95 -9.32
CA THR A 559 -22.28 20.62 -10.74
C THR A 559 -22.69 19.19 -11.02
N LEU A 560 -22.24 18.24 -10.21
CA LEU A 560 -22.57 16.81 -10.35
C LEU A 560 -24.08 16.56 -10.16
N LEU A 561 -24.69 17.18 -9.15
CA LEU A 561 -26.13 17.08 -8.87
C LEU A 561 -26.95 17.67 -10.01
N LYS A 562 -26.55 18.82 -10.57
CA LYS A 562 -27.20 19.39 -11.77
C LYS A 562 -27.16 18.42 -12.95
N TRP A 563 -26.01 17.79 -13.22
CA TRP A 563 -25.93 16.77 -14.27
C TRP A 563 -26.82 15.56 -13.97
N ALA A 564 -26.91 15.14 -12.71
CA ALA A 564 -27.80 14.05 -12.30
C ALA A 564 -29.28 14.42 -12.56
N ASP A 565 -29.69 15.65 -12.27
CA ASP A 565 -31.05 16.15 -12.55
C ASP A 565 -31.38 16.19 -14.06
N GLU A 566 -30.41 16.52 -14.90
CA GLU A 566 -30.58 16.50 -16.35
C GLU A 566 -30.76 15.08 -16.94
N ILE A 567 -30.25 14.04 -16.23
CA ILE A 567 -30.17 12.65 -16.74
C ILE A 567 -31.20 11.74 -16.06
N ARG A 568 -31.56 12.01 -14.81
CA ARG A 568 -32.50 11.18 -14.03
C ARG A 568 -33.86 11.04 -14.71
N LYS A 569 -34.49 9.85 -14.56
CA LYS A 569 -35.84 9.55 -15.04
C LYS A 569 -36.88 9.56 -13.93
N LEU A 570 -36.45 9.31 -12.67
CA LEU A 570 -37.32 9.29 -11.50
C LEU A 570 -37.45 10.68 -10.90
N GLY A 571 -38.64 11.03 -10.47
CA GLY A 571 -38.88 12.22 -9.65
C GLY A 571 -38.42 11.99 -8.21
N VAL A 572 -37.86 13.02 -7.59
CA VAL A 572 -37.52 13.04 -6.16
C VAL A 572 -38.55 13.87 -5.43
N TRP A 573 -39.08 13.33 -4.34
CA TRP A 573 -40.06 14.00 -3.47
C TRP A 573 -39.46 14.07 -2.08
N ALA A 574 -39.53 15.21 -1.45
CA ALA A 574 -39.10 15.43 -0.07
C ALA A 574 -40.25 15.83 0.83
N ASN A 575 -40.22 15.41 2.09
CA ASN A 575 -41.11 15.93 3.11
C ASN A 575 -40.65 17.32 3.52
N ALA A 576 -41.60 18.28 3.57
CA ALA A 576 -41.35 19.65 3.95
C ALA A 576 -42.45 20.13 4.89
N ASP A 577 -42.29 19.91 6.18
CA ASP A 577 -43.28 20.26 7.20
C ASP A 577 -43.17 21.71 7.64
N TYR A 578 -42.02 22.35 7.42
CA TYR A 578 -41.75 23.75 7.75
C TYR A 578 -41.22 24.53 6.54
N PRO A 579 -41.38 25.88 6.50
CA PRO A 579 -40.88 26.69 5.38
C PRO A 579 -39.39 26.48 5.07
N LYS A 580 -38.55 26.30 6.09
CA LYS A 580 -37.12 25.98 5.92
C LYS A 580 -36.86 24.63 5.24
N ASP A 581 -37.72 23.65 5.44
CA ASP A 581 -37.59 22.34 4.81
C ASP A 581 -37.97 22.44 3.33
N ALA A 582 -38.98 23.26 3.01
CA ALA A 582 -39.39 23.52 1.63
C ALA A 582 -38.33 24.31 0.84
N GLU A 583 -37.59 25.21 1.49
CA GLU A 583 -36.46 25.93 0.87
C GLU A 583 -35.27 25.00 0.60
N ARG A 584 -35.09 23.94 1.39
CA ARG A 584 -34.01 22.95 1.24
C ARG A 584 -34.38 21.82 0.26
N ALA A 585 -35.65 21.51 0.08
CA ALA A 585 -36.16 20.47 -0.81
C ALA A 585 -36.20 20.92 -2.27
#